data_38830372b5d5d8be0eabf4b79d59a6b5
#
_entry.id   38830372b5d5d8be0eabf4b79d59a6b5
#
_cell.length_a   1.000
_cell.length_b   1.000
_cell.length_c   1.000
_cell.angle_alpha   90.00
_cell.angle_beta   90.00
_cell.angle_gamma   90.00
#
_symmetry.space_group_name_H-M   'P 1'
#
loop_
_entity.id
_entity.type
_entity.pdbx_description
1 polymer ?
#
loop_
_entity_poly.entity_id
_entity_poly.type
_entity_poly.pdbx_seq_one_letter_code
_entity_poly.pdbx_strand_id
1 'polypeptide(L)'
;WKDFWGHFGQWRYGKILLGTAGCWFTLDIAYYGLGLNTASILKTIGFASSKNVYYSLYNQAAGNLILICAGSIPGYWASVATMDFVGRKPIQLGGFIIMTALFCIIGFAYHKLGDHALLALYVLCQFFQNFGPNMTTFVIPGECYPTRYRSTAHGMSAASGKIGAIIAQTCIGTLQNHNCARDGKPKNCWLPHVMEIFALFMLVGFFLSFLVPETKRKTLEELAEELHGEIDITKNHVTKEKVKTGSSSDDDEKGSKSGLLV
;
A
#
# COMPACT_ATOMS: atom_id res chain seq x y z
N TRP A 1 -0.41 23.05 5.25
CA TRP A 1 -1.58 22.35 4.72
C TRP A 1 -2.21 23.06 3.53
N LYS A 2 -2.39 24.40 3.54
CA LYS A 2 -2.96 25.15 2.40
C LYS A 2 -2.13 24.95 1.12
N ASP A 3 -0.83 24.97 1.22
CA ASP A 3 0.10 24.75 0.11
C ASP A 3 0.02 23.30 -0.43
N PHE A 4 -0.02 22.31 0.45
CA PHE A 4 -0.19 20.90 0.09
C PHE A 4 -1.48 20.67 -0.69
N TRP A 5 -2.60 21.13 -0.16
CA TRP A 5 -3.90 20.99 -0.81
C TRP A 5 -4.05 21.88 -2.05
N GLY A 6 -3.34 23.03 -2.11
CA GLY A 6 -3.24 23.85 -3.32
C GLY A 6 -2.58 23.09 -4.47
N HIS A 7 -1.58 22.24 -4.18
CA HIS A 7 -0.92 21.39 -5.16
C HIS A 7 -1.76 20.15 -5.50
N PHE A 8 -2.06 19.30 -4.52
CA PHE A 8 -2.77 18.03 -4.75
C PHE A 8 -4.28 18.19 -5.00
N GLY A 9 -4.87 19.36 -4.78
CA GLY A 9 -6.24 19.68 -5.18
C GLY A 9 -6.43 19.74 -6.69
N GLN A 10 -5.36 19.93 -7.47
CA GLN A 10 -5.40 19.83 -8.93
C GLN A 10 -5.46 18.36 -9.35
N TRP A 11 -6.42 18.00 -10.21
CA TRP A 11 -6.62 16.61 -10.66
C TRP A 11 -5.35 15.95 -11.23
N ARG A 12 -4.51 16.73 -11.91
CA ARG A 12 -3.24 16.24 -12.47
C ARG A 12 -2.34 15.58 -11.42
N TYR A 13 -2.25 16.17 -10.22
CA TYR A 13 -1.40 15.70 -9.11
C TYR A 13 -2.20 14.85 -8.12
N GLY A 14 -3.45 15.24 -7.86
CA GLY A 14 -4.34 14.52 -6.95
C GLY A 14 -4.65 13.09 -7.38
N LYS A 15 -4.71 12.81 -8.69
CA LYS A 15 -4.90 11.45 -9.21
C LYS A 15 -3.76 10.49 -8.79
N ILE A 16 -2.51 10.99 -8.69
CA ILE A 16 -1.36 10.19 -8.25
C ILE A 16 -1.53 9.84 -6.77
N LEU A 17 -1.89 10.82 -5.94
CA LEU A 17 -2.15 10.60 -4.52
C LEU A 17 -3.33 9.65 -4.29
N LEU A 18 -4.42 9.79 -5.05
CA LEU A 18 -5.56 8.87 -5.01
C LEU A 18 -5.13 7.45 -5.43
N GLY A 19 -4.33 7.31 -6.47
CA GLY A 19 -3.82 6.03 -6.95
C GLY A 19 -2.95 5.33 -5.90
N THR A 20 -1.96 6.02 -5.35
CA THR A 20 -1.05 5.43 -4.35
C THR A 20 -1.76 5.11 -3.04
N ALA A 21 -2.58 6.03 -2.52
CA ALA A 21 -3.35 5.82 -1.31
C ALA A 21 -4.41 4.71 -1.48
N GLY A 22 -5.12 4.71 -2.61
CA GLY A 22 -6.14 3.70 -2.89
C GLY A 22 -5.56 2.31 -3.11
N CYS A 23 -4.44 2.19 -3.82
CA CYS A 23 -3.75 0.89 -3.98
C CYS A 23 -3.28 0.34 -2.64
N TRP A 24 -2.72 1.18 -1.77
CA TRP A 24 -2.30 0.75 -0.44
C TRP A 24 -3.50 0.36 0.44
N PHE A 25 -4.58 1.13 0.39
CA PHE A 25 -5.81 0.82 1.11
C PHE A 25 -6.37 -0.55 0.72
N THR A 26 -6.54 -0.81 -0.58
CA THR A 26 -7.11 -2.07 -1.09
C THR A 26 -6.19 -3.26 -0.80
N LEU A 27 -4.88 -3.08 -0.91
CA LEU A 27 -3.91 -4.09 -0.54
C LEU A 27 -4.00 -4.47 0.93
N ASP A 28 -3.96 -3.47 1.83
CA ASP A 28 -3.87 -3.71 3.27
C ASP A 28 -5.13 -4.40 3.82
N ILE A 29 -6.29 -4.25 3.18
CA ILE A 29 -7.49 -5.02 3.52
C ILE A 29 -7.24 -6.53 3.40
N ALA A 30 -6.70 -6.99 2.28
CA ALA A 30 -6.41 -8.40 2.09
C ALA A 30 -5.15 -8.84 2.85
N TYR A 31 -4.10 -8.02 2.84
CA TYR A 31 -2.83 -8.33 3.49
C TYR A 31 -3.00 -8.58 4.99
N TYR A 32 -3.61 -7.64 5.70
CA TYR A 32 -3.84 -7.79 7.14
C TYR A 32 -5.02 -8.70 7.44
N GLY A 33 -6.03 -8.75 6.56
CA GLY A 33 -7.14 -9.68 6.68
C GLY A 33 -6.69 -11.14 6.69
N LEU A 34 -5.75 -11.50 5.83
CA LEU A 34 -5.14 -12.83 5.79
C LEU A 34 -4.08 -13.00 6.90
N GLY A 35 -3.10 -12.09 6.94
CA GLY A 35 -1.90 -12.26 7.76
C GLY A 35 -2.20 -12.40 9.25
N LEU A 36 -3.10 -11.59 9.80
CA LEU A 36 -3.45 -11.67 11.22
C LEU A 36 -4.43 -12.80 11.54
N ASN A 37 -5.11 -13.37 10.53
CA ASN A 37 -6.05 -14.49 10.70
C ASN A 37 -5.47 -15.84 10.26
N THR A 38 -4.18 -15.92 9.95
CA THR A 38 -3.50 -17.12 9.40
C THR A 38 -3.76 -18.37 10.27
N ALA A 39 -3.67 -18.26 11.59
CA ALA A 39 -3.92 -19.39 12.50
C ALA A 39 -5.35 -19.95 12.37
N SER A 40 -6.34 -19.06 12.23
CA SER A 40 -7.74 -19.43 12.02
C SER A 40 -7.94 -20.08 10.66
N ILE A 41 -7.31 -19.54 9.63
CA ILE A 41 -7.37 -20.03 8.25
C ILE A 41 -6.74 -21.42 8.16
N LEU A 42 -5.52 -21.62 8.70
CA LEU A 42 -4.83 -22.92 8.73
C LEU A 42 -5.65 -24.01 9.45
N LYS A 43 -6.39 -23.65 10.51
CA LYS A 43 -7.35 -24.57 11.16
C LYS A 43 -8.53 -24.91 10.25
N THR A 44 -9.08 -23.92 9.57
CA THR A 44 -10.30 -24.08 8.75
C THR A 44 -10.02 -24.92 7.50
N ILE A 45 -8.83 -24.79 6.91
CA ILE A 45 -8.40 -25.63 5.78
C ILE A 45 -7.91 -27.03 6.21
N GLY A 46 -8.03 -27.40 7.49
CA GLY A 46 -7.70 -28.74 7.98
C GLY A 46 -6.24 -28.96 8.38
N PHE A 47 -5.29 -28.11 7.94
CA PHE A 47 -3.86 -28.32 8.17
C PHE A 47 -3.47 -28.31 9.66
N ALA A 48 -4.09 -27.45 10.45
CA ALA A 48 -3.82 -27.30 11.90
C ALA A 48 -4.92 -27.92 12.79
N SER A 49 -5.78 -28.78 12.24
CA SER A 49 -6.85 -29.44 12.97
C SER A 49 -6.32 -30.67 13.70
N SER A 50 -6.23 -30.63 15.03
CA SER A 50 -5.88 -31.75 15.88
C SER A 50 -6.66 -31.72 17.19
N LYS A 51 -6.99 -32.89 17.74
CA LYS A 51 -7.61 -33.04 19.06
C LYS A 51 -6.66 -32.68 20.20
N ASN A 52 -5.35 -32.85 19.99
CA ASN A 52 -4.31 -32.49 20.94
C ASN A 52 -3.86 -31.05 20.70
N VAL A 53 -3.91 -30.22 21.75
CA VAL A 53 -3.52 -28.81 21.72
C VAL A 53 -2.06 -28.62 21.25
N TYR A 54 -1.14 -29.47 21.71
CA TYR A 54 0.27 -29.41 21.32
C TYR A 54 0.43 -29.56 19.79
N TYR A 55 -0.14 -30.61 19.20
CA TYR A 55 -0.06 -30.83 17.76
C TYR A 55 -0.80 -29.76 16.96
N SER A 56 -1.89 -29.21 17.48
CA SER A 56 -2.58 -28.09 16.83
C SER A 56 -1.69 -26.84 16.78
N LEU A 57 -1.02 -26.49 17.88
CA LEU A 57 -0.08 -25.35 17.94
C LEU A 57 1.16 -25.59 17.07
N TYR A 58 1.71 -26.82 17.12
CA TYR A 58 2.85 -27.20 16.30
C TYR A 58 2.53 -27.05 14.81
N ASN A 59 1.40 -27.58 14.36
CA ASN A 59 0.98 -27.49 12.96
C ASN A 59 0.68 -26.03 12.54
N GLN A 60 0.14 -25.20 13.44
CA GLN A 60 -0.01 -23.76 13.16
C GLN A 60 1.33 -23.08 12.97
N ALA A 61 2.29 -23.36 13.83
CA ALA A 61 3.65 -22.80 13.72
C ALA A 61 4.34 -23.27 12.44
N ALA A 62 4.26 -24.57 12.12
CA ALA A 62 4.81 -25.15 10.90
C ALA A 62 4.16 -24.56 9.64
N GLY A 63 2.82 -24.41 9.63
CA GLY A 63 2.08 -23.77 8.55
C GLY A 63 2.49 -22.31 8.33
N ASN A 64 2.63 -21.53 9.40
CA ASN A 64 3.15 -20.16 9.31
C ASN A 64 4.57 -20.13 8.75
N LEU A 65 5.43 -21.03 9.19
CA LEU A 65 6.81 -21.12 8.69
C LEU A 65 6.83 -21.45 7.18
N ILE A 66 5.98 -22.37 6.72
CA ILE A 66 5.83 -22.69 5.30
C ILE A 66 5.39 -21.46 4.51
N LEU A 67 4.38 -20.73 4.98
CA LEU A 67 3.89 -19.52 4.32
C LEU A 67 4.97 -18.44 4.19
N ILE A 68 5.78 -18.26 5.22
CA ILE A 68 6.86 -17.27 5.23
C ILE A 68 8.01 -17.73 4.32
N CYS A 69 8.50 -18.95 4.49
CA CYS A 69 9.69 -19.43 3.79
C CYS A 69 9.42 -19.77 2.32
N ALA A 70 8.25 -20.32 1.97
CA ALA A 70 7.91 -20.69 0.60
C ALA A 70 7.12 -19.59 -0.14
N GLY A 71 6.48 -18.67 0.59
CA GLY A 71 5.69 -17.59 0.00
C GLY A 71 6.35 -16.23 0.14
N SER A 72 6.34 -15.66 1.35
CA SER A 72 6.69 -14.25 1.56
C SER A 72 8.15 -13.94 1.22
N ILE A 73 9.11 -14.72 1.72
CA ILE A 73 10.55 -14.47 1.50
C ILE A 73 10.90 -14.54 0.01
N PRO A 74 10.56 -15.62 -0.74
CA PRO A 74 10.85 -15.68 -2.16
C PRO A 74 10.14 -14.57 -2.95
N GLY A 75 8.93 -14.18 -2.54
CA GLY A 75 8.19 -13.07 -3.17
C GLY A 75 8.93 -11.75 -3.08
N TYR A 76 9.44 -11.38 -1.90
CA TYR A 76 10.25 -10.18 -1.73
C TYR A 76 11.55 -10.21 -2.55
N TRP A 77 12.28 -11.31 -2.53
CA TRP A 77 13.52 -11.44 -3.30
C TRP A 77 13.28 -11.37 -4.81
N ALA A 78 12.21 -12.02 -5.30
CA ALA A 78 11.81 -11.93 -6.69
C ALA A 78 11.45 -10.49 -7.08
N SER A 79 10.77 -9.74 -6.21
CA SER A 79 10.46 -8.34 -6.44
C SER A 79 11.72 -7.49 -6.55
N VAL A 80 12.65 -7.61 -5.61
CA VAL A 80 13.93 -6.88 -5.63
C VAL A 80 14.72 -7.19 -6.91
N ALA A 81 14.79 -8.45 -7.30
CA ALA A 81 15.53 -8.88 -8.50
C ALA A 81 14.91 -8.39 -9.82
N THR A 82 13.60 -8.19 -9.88
CA THR A 82 12.89 -7.90 -11.13
C THR A 82 12.43 -6.46 -11.28
N MET A 83 12.32 -5.72 -10.19
CA MET A 83 11.75 -4.37 -10.13
C MET A 83 12.43 -3.39 -11.11
N ASP A 84 13.75 -3.45 -11.27
CA ASP A 84 14.50 -2.56 -12.14
C ASP A 84 14.44 -2.97 -13.62
N PHE A 85 14.12 -4.25 -13.91
CA PHE A 85 14.00 -4.76 -15.27
C PHE A 85 12.58 -4.66 -15.81
N VAL A 86 11.59 -5.04 -15.01
CA VAL A 86 10.18 -5.04 -15.41
C VAL A 86 9.55 -3.66 -15.24
N GLY A 87 9.81 -3.01 -14.13
CA GLY A 87 9.21 -1.73 -13.74
C GLY A 87 8.19 -1.89 -12.61
N ARG A 88 7.94 -0.78 -11.90
CA ARG A 88 7.09 -0.82 -10.69
C ARG A 88 5.61 -0.98 -11.04
N LYS A 89 5.12 -0.25 -12.03
CA LYS A 89 3.72 -0.27 -12.44
C LYS A 89 3.29 -1.61 -13.06
N PRO A 90 4.05 -2.25 -13.99
CA PRO A 90 3.70 -3.56 -14.50
C PRO A 90 3.67 -4.64 -13.42
N ILE A 91 4.63 -4.62 -12.48
CA ILE A 91 4.65 -5.56 -11.35
C ILE A 91 3.42 -5.35 -10.47
N GLN A 92 3.03 -4.12 -10.19
CA GLN A 92 1.84 -3.80 -9.42
C GLN A 92 0.56 -4.28 -10.10
N LEU A 93 0.38 -3.96 -11.38
CA LEU A 93 -0.78 -4.39 -12.17
C LEU A 93 -0.85 -5.92 -12.27
N GLY A 94 0.27 -6.57 -12.61
CA GLY A 94 0.37 -8.02 -12.66
C GLY A 94 0.07 -8.68 -11.32
N GLY A 95 0.61 -8.14 -10.23
CA GLY A 95 0.36 -8.62 -8.88
C GLY A 95 -1.11 -8.52 -8.49
N PHE A 96 -1.76 -7.38 -8.70
CA PHE A 96 -3.18 -7.21 -8.37
C PHE A 96 -4.08 -8.15 -9.18
N ILE A 97 -3.85 -8.33 -10.50
CA ILE A 97 -4.69 -9.21 -11.32
C ILE A 97 -4.49 -10.69 -10.96
N ILE A 98 -3.25 -11.12 -10.69
CA ILE A 98 -2.96 -12.48 -10.24
C ILE A 98 -3.60 -12.75 -8.88
N MET A 99 -3.49 -11.79 -7.94
CA MET A 99 -4.13 -11.90 -6.62
C MET A 99 -5.65 -11.98 -6.74
N THR A 100 -6.26 -11.20 -7.64
CA THR A 100 -7.70 -11.28 -7.93
C THR A 100 -8.07 -12.70 -8.39
N ALA A 101 -7.31 -13.25 -9.34
CA ALA A 101 -7.57 -14.60 -9.86
C ALA A 101 -7.40 -15.68 -8.76
N LEU A 102 -6.34 -15.61 -7.95
CA LEU A 102 -6.10 -16.56 -6.87
C LEU A 102 -7.21 -16.52 -5.82
N PHE A 103 -7.64 -15.33 -5.39
CA PHE A 103 -8.72 -15.20 -4.44
C PHE A 103 -10.08 -15.65 -5.01
N CYS A 104 -10.34 -15.41 -6.29
CA CYS A 104 -11.52 -15.99 -6.97
C CYS A 104 -11.47 -17.51 -6.97
N ILE A 105 -10.33 -18.12 -7.30
CA ILE A 105 -10.18 -19.58 -7.30
C ILE A 105 -10.43 -20.13 -5.89
N ILE A 106 -9.82 -19.53 -4.86
CA ILE A 106 -10.02 -19.98 -3.48
C ILE A 106 -11.49 -19.79 -3.06
N GLY A 107 -12.12 -18.65 -3.36
CA GLY A 107 -13.51 -18.38 -2.98
C GLY A 107 -14.51 -19.36 -3.64
N PHE A 108 -14.51 -19.41 -4.96
CA PHE A 108 -15.50 -20.21 -5.71
C PHE A 108 -15.23 -21.71 -5.71
N ALA A 109 -13.98 -22.14 -5.67
CA ALA A 109 -13.63 -23.55 -5.68
C ALA A 109 -13.34 -24.14 -4.29
N TYR A 110 -13.53 -23.38 -3.22
CA TYR A 110 -13.18 -23.77 -1.85
C TYR A 110 -13.60 -25.19 -1.47
N HIS A 111 -14.86 -25.54 -1.73
CA HIS A 111 -15.42 -26.85 -1.38
C HIS A 111 -15.00 -28.01 -2.31
N LYS A 112 -14.36 -27.70 -3.45
CA LYS A 112 -13.86 -28.69 -4.41
C LYS A 112 -12.36 -28.97 -4.23
N LEU A 113 -11.68 -28.10 -3.51
CA LEU A 113 -10.24 -28.18 -3.29
C LEU A 113 -9.96 -28.96 -2.00
N GLY A 114 -8.97 -29.84 -2.03
CA GLY A 114 -8.48 -30.51 -0.82
C GLY A 114 -7.57 -29.57 0.00
N ASP A 115 -7.34 -29.93 1.27
CA ASP A 115 -6.57 -29.15 2.23
C ASP A 115 -5.17 -28.76 1.74
N HIS A 116 -4.48 -29.69 1.08
CA HIS A 116 -3.15 -29.43 0.50
C HIS A 116 -3.18 -28.43 -0.67
N ALA A 117 -4.22 -28.49 -1.51
CA ALA A 117 -4.38 -27.55 -2.62
C ALA A 117 -4.71 -26.14 -2.11
N LEU A 118 -5.54 -26.03 -1.09
CA LEU A 118 -5.84 -24.76 -0.41
C LEU A 118 -4.58 -24.16 0.21
N LEU A 119 -3.76 -24.97 0.89
CA LEU A 119 -2.49 -24.49 1.46
C LEU A 119 -1.54 -24.01 0.37
N ALA A 120 -1.41 -24.76 -0.73
CA ALA A 120 -0.55 -24.37 -1.86
C ALA A 120 -1.01 -23.04 -2.51
N LEU A 121 -2.31 -22.89 -2.72
CA LEU A 121 -2.88 -21.61 -3.20
C LEU A 121 -2.63 -20.46 -2.23
N TYR A 122 -2.69 -20.73 -0.93
CA TYR A 122 -2.41 -19.72 0.08
C TYR A 122 -0.93 -19.32 0.08
N VAL A 123 -0.01 -20.26 -0.11
CA VAL A 123 1.44 -19.98 -0.32
C VAL A 123 1.64 -19.10 -1.56
N LEU A 124 0.95 -19.42 -2.67
CA LEU A 124 0.99 -18.59 -3.89
C LEU A 124 0.44 -17.18 -3.66
N CYS A 125 -0.64 -17.05 -2.90
CA CYS A 125 -1.15 -15.74 -2.50
C CYS A 125 -0.08 -14.94 -1.74
N GLN A 126 0.60 -15.55 -0.76
CA GLN A 126 1.67 -14.90 -0.01
C GLN A 126 2.86 -14.51 -0.91
N PHE A 127 3.21 -15.36 -1.87
CA PHE A 127 4.25 -15.06 -2.84
C PHE A 127 3.88 -13.85 -3.70
N PHE A 128 2.76 -13.89 -4.42
CA PHE A 128 2.40 -12.82 -5.36
C PHE A 128 2.00 -11.52 -4.67
N GLN A 129 1.48 -11.58 -3.46
CA GLN A 129 1.19 -10.40 -2.65
C GLN A 129 2.48 -9.62 -2.33
N ASN A 130 3.56 -10.33 -1.98
CA ASN A 130 4.85 -9.73 -1.65
C ASN A 130 5.71 -9.47 -2.90
N PHE A 131 5.62 -10.30 -3.94
CA PHE A 131 6.27 -10.05 -5.24
C PHE A 131 5.72 -8.79 -5.93
N GLY A 132 4.43 -8.52 -5.84
CA GLY A 132 3.77 -7.42 -6.55
C GLY A 132 3.37 -6.26 -5.64
N PRO A 133 2.07 -6.19 -5.25
CA PRO A 133 1.49 -4.99 -4.67
C PRO A 133 2.17 -4.53 -3.38
N ASN A 134 2.60 -5.44 -2.49
CA ASN A 134 3.17 -5.06 -1.21
C ASN A 134 4.48 -4.27 -1.32
N MET A 135 5.34 -4.63 -2.29
CA MET A 135 6.57 -3.86 -2.54
C MET A 135 6.29 -2.57 -3.31
N THR A 136 5.46 -2.64 -4.35
CA THR A 136 5.25 -1.50 -5.24
C THR A 136 4.44 -0.38 -4.60
N THR A 137 3.45 -0.68 -3.76
CA THR A 137 2.67 0.33 -3.02
C THR A 137 3.52 1.10 -2.01
N PHE A 138 4.64 0.52 -1.55
CA PHE A 138 5.61 1.20 -0.70
C PHE A 138 6.61 2.04 -1.52
N VAL A 139 7.18 1.45 -2.58
CA VAL A 139 8.27 2.05 -3.37
C VAL A 139 7.77 3.23 -4.21
N ILE A 140 6.66 3.09 -4.92
CA ILE A 140 6.15 4.12 -5.83
C ILE A 140 5.89 5.46 -5.12
N PRO A 141 5.20 5.53 -3.97
CA PRO A 141 5.03 6.81 -3.25
C PRO A 141 6.35 7.40 -2.74
N GLY A 142 7.36 6.57 -2.51
CA GLY A 142 8.72 7.04 -2.19
C GLY A 142 9.43 7.69 -3.36
N GLU A 143 9.15 7.26 -4.58
CA GLU A 143 9.81 7.71 -5.80
C GLU A 143 9.04 8.83 -6.53
N CYS A 144 7.70 8.77 -6.59
CA CYS A 144 6.90 9.64 -7.47
C CYS A 144 6.62 11.04 -6.94
N TYR A 145 6.88 11.32 -5.66
CA TYR A 145 6.58 12.64 -5.08
C TYR A 145 7.80 13.55 -5.01
N PRO A 146 7.61 14.86 -5.24
CA PRO A 146 8.69 15.84 -5.10
C PRO A 146 9.13 15.94 -3.64
N THR A 147 10.40 16.23 -3.42
CA THR A 147 11.06 16.25 -2.11
C THR A 147 10.29 17.09 -1.08
N ARG A 148 9.70 18.20 -1.49
CA ARG A 148 8.90 19.10 -0.64
C ARG A 148 7.69 18.42 0.01
N TYR A 149 7.01 17.54 -0.72
CA TYR A 149 5.76 16.89 -0.29
C TYR A 149 5.90 15.39 -0.06
N ARG A 150 7.05 14.79 -0.38
CA ARG A 150 7.29 13.33 -0.40
C ARG A 150 6.90 12.65 0.90
N SER A 151 7.43 13.12 2.02
CA SER A 151 7.16 12.49 3.33
C SER A 151 5.68 12.58 3.72
N THR A 152 5.02 13.72 3.45
CA THR A 152 3.60 13.91 3.77
C THR A 152 2.71 13.06 2.88
N ALA A 153 2.94 13.05 1.56
CA ALA A 153 2.14 12.30 0.60
C ALA A 153 2.34 10.77 0.76
N HIS A 154 3.59 10.33 1.01
CA HIS A 154 3.89 8.94 1.34
C HIS A 154 3.20 8.53 2.65
N GLY A 155 3.30 9.36 3.69
CA GLY A 155 2.64 9.13 4.98
C GLY A 155 1.12 9.05 4.86
N MET A 156 0.49 9.89 4.03
CA MET A 156 -0.96 9.82 3.76
C MET A 156 -1.34 8.53 3.02
N SER A 157 -0.53 8.11 2.05
CA SER A 157 -0.74 6.85 1.34
C SER A 157 -0.63 5.65 2.30
N ALA A 158 0.38 5.64 3.17
CA ALA A 158 0.55 4.60 4.18
C ALA A 158 -0.57 4.62 5.23
N ALA A 159 -1.01 5.81 5.66
CA ALA A 159 -2.12 5.95 6.61
C ALA A 159 -3.43 5.39 6.05
N SER A 160 -3.71 5.59 4.75
CA SER A 160 -4.88 5.01 4.09
C SER A 160 -4.83 3.47 4.13
N GLY A 161 -3.66 2.85 3.95
CA GLY A 161 -3.47 1.41 4.14
C GLY A 161 -3.81 0.97 5.56
N LYS A 162 -3.38 1.71 6.59
CA LYS A 162 -3.71 1.37 7.98
C LYS A 162 -5.20 1.48 8.28
N ILE A 163 -5.91 2.40 7.65
CA ILE A 163 -7.38 2.45 7.70
C ILE A 163 -7.97 1.16 7.09
N GLY A 164 -7.46 0.72 5.94
CA GLY A 164 -7.83 -0.55 5.32
C GLY A 164 -7.60 -1.74 6.25
N ALA A 165 -6.45 -1.80 6.93
CA ALA A 165 -6.13 -2.84 7.90
C ALA A 165 -7.10 -2.86 9.10
N ILE A 166 -7.48 -1.69 9.63
CA ILE A 166 -8.46 -1.57 10.72
C ILE A 166 -9.82 -2.11 10.26
N ILE A 167 -10.29 -1.70 9.09
CA ILE A 167 -11.55 -2.19 8.51
C ILE A 167 -11.50 -3.71 8.34
N ALA A 168 -10.39 -4.23 7.80
CA ALA A 168 -10.21 -5.67 7.66
C ALA A 168 -10.36 -6.40 8.99
N GLN A 169 -9.68 -5.96 10.04
CA GLN A 169 -9.72 -6.65 11.34
C GLN A 169 -11.08 -6.55 12.03
N THR A 170 -11.75 -5.41 11.93
CA THR A 170 -13.07 -5.23 12.56
C THR A 170 -14.18 -5.97 11.82
N CYS A 171 -14.13 -6.01 10.47
CA CYS A 171 -15.17 -6.62 9.65
C CYS A 171 -14.95 -8.12 9.42
N ILE A 172 -13.70 -8.56 9.15
CA ILE A 172 -13.43 -9.94 8.72
C ILE A 172 -13.69 -10.93 9.85
N GLY A 173 -13.29 -10.61 11.08
CA GLY A 173 -13.54 -11.48 12.24
C GLY A 173 -15.04 -11.75 12.46
N THR A 174 -15.88 -10.76 12.23
CA THR A 174 -17.34 -10.90 12.32
C THR A 174 -17.93 -11.62 11.10
N LEU A 175 -17.43 -11.31 9.89
CA LEU A 175 -17.90 -11.91 8.64
C LEU A 175 -17.55 -13.39 8.53
N GLN A 176 -16.38 -13.83 8.95
CA GLN A 176 -15.97 -15.24 8.90
C GLN A 176 -16.96 -16.16 9.63
N ASN A 177 -17.60 -15.66 10.69
CA ASN A 177 -18.54 -16.41 11.51
C ASN A 177 -20.00 -16.01 11.27
N HIS A 178 -20.29 -15.26 10.22
CA HIS A 178 -21.65 -14.77 9.94
C HIS A 178 -22.63 -15.92 9.76
N ASN A 179 -23.66 -15.94 10.62
CA ASN A 179 -24.73 -16.96 10.66
C ASN A 179 -24.28 -18.43 10.83
N CYS A 180 -22.97 -18.72 11.00
CA CYS A 180 -22.48 -20.09 11.12
C CYS A 180 -23.13 -20.84 12.28
N ALA A 181 -23.23 -20.23 13.47
CA ALA A 181 -23.84 -20.83 14.63
C ALA A 181 -25.38 -21.03 14.47
N ARG A 182 -26.05 -20.08 13.78
CA ARG A 182 -27.48 -20.14 13.51
C ARG A 182 -27.84 -21.27 12.55
N ASP A 183 -26.99 -21.50 11.56
CA ASP A 183 -27.19 -22.53 10.53
C ASP A 183 -26.59 -23.90 10.91
N GLY A 184 -26.07 -24.06 12.14
CA GLY A 184 -25.44 -25.30 12.61
C GLY A 184 -24.15 -25.67 11.88
N LYS A 185 -23.51 -24.67 11.20
CA LYS A 185 -22.27 -24.86 10.44
C LYS A 185 -21.04 -24.68 11.33
N PRO A 186 -19.87 -25.24 10.94
CA PRO A 186 -18.64 -25.06 11.70
C PRO A 186 -18.20 -23.59 11.72
N LYS A 187 -17.33 -23.26 12.67
CA LYS A 187 -16.70 -21.91 12.73
C LYS A 187 -16.02 -21.59 11.40
N ASN A 188 -16.01 -20.30 11.03
CA ASN A 188 -15.44 -19.78 9.78
C ASN A 188 -16.12 -20.32 8.50
N CYS A 189 -17.38 -20.68 8.54
CA CYS A 189 -18.12 -21.16 7.37
C CYS A 189 -18.21 -20.13 6.21
N TRP A 190 -18.02 -18.85 6.53
CA TRP A 190 -18.06 -17.75 5.56
C TRP A 190 -16.69 -17.41 4.95
N LEU A 191 -15.64 -18.17 5.27
CA LEU A 191 -14.29 -17.94 4.74
C LEU A 191 -14.23 -17.87 3.20
N PRO A 192 -14.94 -18.69 2.41
CA PRO A 192 -14.96 -18.58 0.96
C PRO A 192 -15.44 -17.19 0.48
N HIS A 193 -16.52 -16.67 1.06
CA HIS A 193 -17.06 -15.35 0.72
C HIS A 193 -16.14 -14.21 1.13
N VAL A 194 -15.38 -14.37 2.21
CA VAL A 194 -14.32 -13.41 2.58
C VAL A 194 -13.23 -13.36 1.51
N MET A 195 -12.86 -14.50 0.91
CA MET A 195 -11.91 -14.53 -0.21
C MET A 195 -12.46 -13.83 -1.47
N GLU A 196 -13.74 -13.97 -1.76
CA GLU A 196 -14.42 -13.25 -2.84
C GLU A 196 -14.40 -11.73 -2.62
N ILE A 197 -14.60 -11.28 -1.38
CA ILE A 197 -14.48 -9.87 -0.99
C ILE A 197 -13.05 -9.37 -1.21
N PHE A 198 -12.04 -10.16 -0.83
CA PHE A 198 -10.65 -9.80 -1.10
C PHE A 198 -10.36 -9.72 -2.59
N ALA A 199 -10.90 -10.63 -3.41
CA ALA A 199 -10.79 -10.57 -4.86
C ALA A 199 -11.34 -9.25 -5.41
N LEU A 200 -12.49 -8.79 -4.91
CA LEU A 200 -13.07 -7.49 -5.29
C LEU A 200 -12.14 -6.32 -4.95
N PHE A 201 -11.58 -6.29 -3.74
CA PHE A 201 -10.63 -5.23 -3.36
C PHE A 201 -9.35 -5.27 -4.20
N MET A 202 -8.82 -6.45 -4.54
CA MET A 202 -7.67 -6.57 -5.44
C MET A 202 -8.01 -6.06 -6.85
N LEU A 203 -9.20 -6.35 -7.34
CA LEU A 203 -9.67 -5.83 -8.63
C LEU A 203 -9.78 -4.30 -8.62
N VAL A 204 -10.30 -3.72 -7.55
CA VAL A 204 -10.32 -2.26 -7.39
C VAL A 204 -8.91 -1.69 -7.36
N GLY A 205 -7.97 -2.34 -6.65
CA GLY A 205 -6.55 -1.98 -6.63
C GLY A 205 -5.90 -2.04 -8.02
N PHE A 206 -6.27 -3.02 -8.84
CA PHE A 206 -5.85 -3.10 -10.24
C PHE A 206 -6.28 -1.85 -11.02
N PHE A 207 -7.55 -1.43 -10.94
CA PHE A 207 -8.01 -0.23 -11.63
C PHE A 207 -7.36 1.05 -11.09
N LEU A 208 -7.16 1.17 -9.78
CA LEU A 208 -6.48 2.32 -9.18
C LEU A 208 -5.00 2.40 -9.60
N SER A 209 -4.36 1.27 -9.90
CA SER A 209 -2.98 1.23 -10.38
C SER A 209 -2.77 1.92 -11.73
N PHE A 210 -3.82 2.12 -12.54
CA PHE A 210 -3.71 2.92 -13.75
C PHE A 210 -3.42 4.40 -13.48
N LEU A 211 -3.86 4.92 -12.32
CA LEU A 211 -3.60 6.30 -11.90
C LEU A 211 -2.17 6.52 -11.43
N VAL A 212 -1.46 5.44 -11.11
CA VAL A 212 -0.09 5.47 -10.60
C VAL A 212 0.89 5.60 -11.77
N PRO A 213 1.90 6.50 -11.70
CA PRO A 213 2.92 6.64 -12.74
C PRO A 213 3.91 5.48 -12.72
N GLU A 214 4.60 5.26 -13.85
CA GLU A 214 5.77 4.38 -13.89
C GLU A 214 7.02 5.15 -13.46
N THR A 215 7.78 4.58 -12.54
CA THR A 215 8.96 5.24 -11.96
C THR A 215 10.29 4.59 -12.38
N LYS A 216 10.24 3.58 -13.25
CA LYS A 216 11.38 2.77 -13.67
C LYS A 216 12.53 3.60 -14.23
N ARG A 217 13.74 3.40 -13.71
CA ARG A 217 15.01 3.94 -14.22
C ARG A 217 15.05 5.46 -14.37
N LYS A 218 14.28 6.20 -13.59
CA LYS A 218 14.33 7.67 -13.54
C LYS A 218 14.90 8.11 -12.20
N THR A 219 15.60 9.22 -12.19
CA THR A 219 16.04 9.83 -10.93
C THR A 219 14.82 10.46 -10.21
N LEU A 220 14.96 10.70 -8.91
CA LEU A 220 13.87 11.30 -8.12
C LEU A 220 13.59 12.74 -8.57
N GLU A 221 14.61 13.44 -9.06
CA GLU A 221 14.53 14.80 -9.57
C GLU A 221 13.80 14.83 -10.91
N GLU A 222 14.19 13.95 -11.85
CA GLU A 222 13.50 13.80 -13.16
C GLU A 222 12.02 13.45 -12.99
N LEU A 223 11.69 12.54 -12.06
CA LEU A 223 10.32 12.17 -11.77
C LEU A 223 9.53 13.33 -11.16
N ALA A 224 10.15 14.08 -10.25
CA ALA A 224 9.53 15.25 -9.64
C ALA A 224 9.21 16.32 -10.68
N GLU A 225 10.12 16.60 -11.60
CA GLU A 225 9.95 17.58 -12.67
C GLU A 225 8.89 17.12 -13.69
N GLU A 226 8.95 15.87 -14.14
CA GLU A 226 8.02 15.31 -15.14
C GLU A 226 6.58 15.23 -14.61
N LEU A 227 6.40 14.77 -13.37
CA LEU A 227 5.08 14.52 -12.80
C LEU A 227 4.46 15.77 -12.17
N HIS A 228 5.26 16.64 -11.57
CA HIS A 228 4.80 17.77 -10.76
C HIS A 228 5.22 19.14 -11.31
N GLY A 229 6.03 19.16 -12.40
CA GLY A 229 6.59 20.38 -12.99
C GLY A 229 7.69 21.01 -12.12
N GLU A 230 8.30 22.09 -12.60
CA GLU A 230 9.26 22.88 -11.80
C GLU A 230 8.57 23.41 -10.54
N ILE A 231 8.78 22.74 -9.43
CA ILE A 231 8.43 23.29 -8.13
C ILE A 231 9.52 24.28 -7.79
N ASP A 232 9.26 25.54 -8.08
CA ASP A 232 10.19 26.66 -7.98
C ASP A 232 10.62 26.85 -6.50
N ILE A 233 11.65 26.09 -6.13
CA ILE A 233 12.31 26.21 -4.81
C ILE A 233 12.99 27.58 -4.70
N THR A 234 13.34 28.19 -5.84
CA THR A 234 14.05 29.47 -5.95
C THR A 234 13.14 30.66 -5.68
N LYS A 235 11.87 30.65 -6.08
CA LYS A 235 10.97 31.80 -5.84
C LYS A 235 10.79 32.17 -4.37
N ASN A 236 10.76 31.18 -3.48
CA ASN A 236 10.61 31.47 -2.05
C ASN A 236 11.90 31.98 -1.37
N HIS A 237 13.09 31.69 -1.91
CA HIS A 237 14.36 32.26 -1.42
C HIS A 237 14.56 33.70 -1.92
N VAL A 238 14.30 33.93 -3.20
CA VAL A 238 14.42 35.28 -3.81
C VAL A 238 13.40 36.25 -3.21
N THR A 239 12.17 35.81 -2.89
CA THR A 239 11.18 36.67 -2.24
C THR A 239 11.57 36.99 -0.78
N LYS A 240 12.19 36.04 -0.06
CA LYS A 240 12.71 36.28 1.30
C LYS A 240 13.96 37.16 1.33
N GLU A 241 14.84 37.07 0.32
CA GLU A 241 15.98 37.96 0.19
C GLU A 241 15.55 39.38 -0.23
N LYS A 242 14.62 39.53 -1.18
CA LYS A 242 14.08 40.85 -1.55
C LYS A 242 13.33 41.54 -0.42
N VAL A 243 12.64 40.77 0.46
CA VAL A 243 12.01 41.35 1.66
C VAL A 243 13.05 41.74 2.70
N LYS A 244 14.18 41.02 2.82
CA LYS A 244 15.27 41.41 3.76
C LYS A 244 16.11 42.58 3.24
N THR A 245 16.35 42.67 1.93
CA THR A 245 17.11 43.78 1.32
C THR A 245 16.25 45.02 1.14
N GLY A 246 14.92 44.93 1.02
CA GLY A 246 14.01 46.08 0.96
C GLY A 246 13.75 46.73 2.30
N SER A 247 14.01 46.03 3.42
CA SER A 247 13.85 46.58 4.78
C SER A 247 15.09 47.29 5.31
N SER A 248 16.23 47.22 4.65
CA SER A 248 17.48 47.85 5.07
C SER A 248 17.84 49.12 4.30
N SER A 249 17.06 49.51 3.28
CA SER A 249 17.32 50.68 2.46
C SER A 249 16.51 51.92 2.83
N ASP A 250 15.52 51.81 3.73
CA ASP A 250 14.67 52.94 4.13
C ASP A 250 15.15 53.66 5.40
N ASP A 251 16.14 53.10 6.12
CA ASP A 251 16.64 53.71 7.38
C ASP A 251 17.91 54.60 7.18
N ASP A 252 18.57 54.53 6.01
CA ASP A 252 19.84 55.31 5.77
C ASP A 252 19.63 56.67 5.08
N GLU A 253 18.39 57.03 4.67
CA GLU A 253 18.14 58.31 3.98
C GLU A 253 17.61 59.43 4.89
N LYS A 254 17.46 59.20 6.20
CA LYS A 254 17.03 60.21 7.18
C LYS A 254 18.11 60.82 8.09
N GLY A 255 19.40 60.40 7.87
CA GLY A 255 20.52 60.80 8.75
C GLY A 255 21.42 61.93 8.25
N SER A 256 21.22 62.47 7.03
CA SER A 256 22.21 63.42 6.42
C SER A 256 21.59 64.76 5.99
N LYS A 257 20.83 65.42 6.83
CA LYS A 257 20.50 66.86 6.66
C LYS A 257 20.35 67.55 7.98
N SER A 258 21.42 67.74 8.72
CA SER A 258 21.55 68.86 9.65
C SER A 258 23.01 69.01 10.04
N GLY A 259 23.64 70.02 9.55
CA GLY A 259 24.98 70.43 10.01
C GLY A 259 25.83 71.09 8.98
N LEU A 260 25.42 72.27 8.50
CA LEU A 260 26.36 73.28 8.04
C LEU A 260 25.68 74.65 8.10
N LEU A 261 25.87 75.35 9.22
CA LEU A 261 25.85 76.82 9.29
C LEU A 261 26.49 77.24 10.62
N VAL A 262 27.65 77.83 10.49
CA VAL A 262 28.47 78.82 11.12
C VAL A 262 29.90 78.37 11.20
#